data_e5d99baf6df6334ea6f713ee4f9d6d91
#
_entry.id   e5d99baf6df6334ea6f713ee4f9d6d91
#
_cell.length_a   1.000
_cell.length_b   1.000
_cell.length_c   1.000
_cell.angle_alpha   90.00
_cell.angle_beta   90.00
_cell.angle_gamma   90.00
#
_symmetry.space_group_name_H-M   'P 1'
#
loop_
_entity.id
_entity.type
_entity.pdbx_description
1 polymer ?
#
loop_
_entity_poly.entity_id
_entity_poly.type
_entity_poly.pdbx_seq_one_letter_code
_entity_poly.pdbx_strand_id
1 'polypeptide(L)'
;MKKRIFSIILAAVMAAGMACTTYAAEPTKILALGDSITTGYGLKNPESEGFIALLGKGYSVNNKAVNGNTATGIAKQLKTGAITPQEITAADVITITIGGNDLMTLLYAKAATYNTTNKNPELTLLACAPALLDKNSPDYLINSPEFTTALSLYQQTLTEVTATLRQINPDAKIIVATQYNPYMECNGVTLQGVSLTPLYAGVENSVNKLNAAILAGTETGGYHVADVKTAFAAAYSAGSDLSNANLDTAALDLDFHPTAAGHTVLAQAFRTALADNVTPSIDFSNGNHTRAEVVTALWRAVGSPVQKNAKIPFSDVPANSEYYNAVLWAVNNKITFGTSETTFSPDSICTSDQIQIFLNRCFGGK
;
A
#
# COMPACT_ATOMS: atom_id res chain seq x y z
N MET A 1 -5.35 -74.09 -48.54
CA MET A 1 -6.13 -72.85 -48.47
C MET A 1 -6.26 -72.42 -47.00
N LYS A 2 -5.43 -71.50 -46.53
CA LYS A 2 -5.48 -70.98 -45.16
C LYS A 2 -6.12 -69.63 -45.22
N LYS A 3 -7.36 -69.50 -44.76
CA LYS A 3 -8.03 -68.21 -44.57
C LYS A 3 -7.41 -67.48 -43.37
N ARG A 4 -6.80 -66.35 -43.63
CA ARG A 4 -6.36 -65.44 -42.62
C ARG A 4 -7.58 -64.63 -42.13
N ILE A 5 -8.00 -64.85 -40.92
CA ILE A 5 -9.01 -64.09 -40.25
C ILE A 5 -8.25 -62.87 -39.72
N PHE A 6 -8.49 -61.71 -40.30
CA PHE A 6 -8.04 -60.42 -39.79
C PHE A 6 -9.00 -60.03 -38.66
N SER A 7 -8.58 -60.25 -37.44
CA SER A 7 -9.25 -59.62 -36.27
C SER A 7 -8.96 -58.12 -36.26
N ILE A 8 -9.96 -57.34 -36.67
CA ILE A 8 -9.98 -55.90 -36.45
C ILE A 8 -10.32 -55.76 -34.98
N ILE A 9 -9.28 -55.56 -34.16
CA ILE A 9 -9.47 -55.03 -32.83
C ILE A 9 -9.79 -53.54 -33.02
N LEU A 10 -11.08 -53.24 -32.99
CA LEU A 10 -11.58 -51.88 -32.87
C LEU A 10 -11.20 -51.40 -31.47
N ALA A 11 -10.03 -50.76 -31.34
CA ALA A 11 -9.68 -50.01 -30.17
C ALA A 11 -10.67 -48.83 -30.08
N ALA A 12 -11.77 -49.06 -29.37
CA ALA A 12 -12.58 -47.98 -28.87
C ALA A 12 -11.68 -47.17 -27.91
N VAL A 13 -10.97 -46.21 -28.47
CA VAL A 13 -10.44 -45.09 -27.68
C VAL A 13 -11.69 -44.42 -27.12
N MET A 14 -12.10 -44.87 -25.94
CA MET A 14 -12.91 -44.04 -25.09
C MET A 14 -12.04 -42.79 -24.82
N ALA A 15 -12.27 -41.74 -25.61
CA ALA A 15 -12.02 -40.40 -25.22
C ALA A 15 -12.91 -40.18 -24.00
N ALA A 16 -12.46 -40.65 -22.84
CA ALA A 16 -12.85 -40.09 -21.58
C ALA A 16 -12.40 -38.63 -21.68
N GLY A 17 -13.29 -37.80 -22.20
CA GLY A 17 -13.20 -36.39 -22.01
C GLY A 17 -13.03 -36.19 -20.50
N MET A 18 -11.80 -36.11 -20.01
CA MET A 18 -11.53 -35.40 -18.78
C MET A 18 -12.07 -34.01 -19.07
N ALA A 19 -13.34 -33.81 -18.75
CA ALA A 19 -13.82 -32.48 -18.45
C ALA A 19 -12.87 -32.00 -17.36
N CYS A 20 -11.83 -31.29 -17.78
CA CYS A 20 -11.05 -30.46 -16.89
C CYS A 20 -12.08 -29.47 -16.38
N THR A 21 -12.82 -29.87 -15.36
CA THR A 21 -13.56 -28.91 -14.55
C THR A 21 -12.46 -28.03 -13.99
N THR A 22 -12.22 -26.91 -14.66
CA THR A 22 -11.52 -25.80 -14.04
C THR A 22 -12.36 -25.44 -12.83
N TYR A 23 -12.03 -26.04 -11.69
CA TYR A 23 -12.50 -25.54 -10.42
C TYR A 23 -12.00 -24.11 -10.40
N ALA A 24 -12.90 -23.14 -10.58
CA ALA A 24 -12.58 -21.77 -10.31
C ALA A 24 -12.07 -21.77 -8.86
N ALA A 25 -10.83 -21.32 -8.67
CA ALA A 25 -10.27 -21.23 -7.34
C ALA A 25 -11.24 -20.41 -6.48
N GLU A 26 -11.53 -20.88 -5.28
CA GLU A 26 -12.36 -20.13 -4.33
C GLU A 26 -11.75 -18.73 -4.16
N PRO A 27 -12.58 -17.68 -4.14
CA PRO A 27 -12.07 -16.33 -3.99
C PRO A 27 -11.38 -16.15 -2.63
N THR A 28 -10.22 -15.49 -2.63
CA THR A 28 -9.51 -15.14 -1.42
C THR A 28 -10.40 -14.27 -0.51
N LYS A 29 -10.59 -14.69 0.73
CA LYS A 29 -11.50 -14.04 1.68
C LYS A 29 -10.75 -12.90 2.39
N ILE A 30 -11.23 -11.68 2.20
CA ILE A 30 -10.69 -10.48 2.85
C ILE A 30 -11.63 -10.04 3.97
N LEU A 31 -11.09 -9.86 5.17
CA LEU A 31 -11.71 -9.07 6.23
C LEU A 31 -11.13 -7.67 6.16
N ALA A 32 -11.94 -6.69 5.73
CA ALA A 32 -11.52 -5.31 5.60
C ALA A 32 -11.89 -4.51 6.85
N LEU A 33 -10.87 -4.06 7.56
CA LEU A 33 -10.97 -3.20 8.73
C LEU A 33 -10.49 -1.80 8.37
N GLY A 34 -11.00 -0.80 9.05
CA GLY A 34 -10.52 0.56 8.79
C GLY A 34 -11.56 1.62 9.04
N ASP A 35 -11.36 2.72 8.35
CA ASP A 35 -12.10 3.97 8.46
C ASP A 35 -12.89 4.30 7.18
N SER A 36 -13.13 5.58 6.96
CA SER A 36 -13.83 6.11 5.78
C SER A 36 -13.12 5.80 4.46
N ILE A 37 -11.82 5.56 4.47
CA ILE A 37 -11.08 5.17 3.26
C ILE A 37 -11.53 3.77 2.81
N THR A 38 -11.66 2.83 3.74
CA THR A 38 -12.14 1.48 3.42
C THR A 38 -13.62 1.42 3.10
N THR A 39 -14.45 2.29 3.70
CA THR A 39 -15.88 2.37 3.33
C THR A 39 -16.11 2.99 1.95
N GLY A 40 -15.14 3.73 1.41
CA GLY A 40 -15.29 4.50 0.17
C GLY A 40 -16.14 5.76 0.36
N TYR A 41 -16.07 6.38 1.54
CA TYR A 41 -16.79 7.62 1.82
C TYR A 41 -16.44 8.72 0.81
N GLY A 42 -17.43 9.46 0.37
CA GLY A 42 -17.30 10.52 -0.64
C GLY A 42 -17.39 10.04 -2.09
N LEU A 43 -17.32 8.73 -2.35
CA LEU A 43 -17.53 8.18 -3.69
C LEU A 43 -19.02 8.15 -4.05
N LYS A 44 -19.30 8.31 -5.34
CA LYS A 44 -20.67 8.19 -5.86
C LYS A 44 -21.19 6.75 -5.76
N ASN A 45 -20.32 5.77 -6.04
CA ASN A 45 -20.65 4.35 -6.00
C ASN A 45 -19.54 3.57 -5.27
N PRO A 46 -19.48 3.59 -3.94
CA PRO A 46 -18.41 2.92 -3.17
C PRO A 46 -18.26 1.42 -3.48
N GLU A 47 -19.37 0.76 -3.79
CA GLU A 47 -19.41 -0.68 -4.12
C GLU A 47 -18.72 -1.04 -5.44
N SER A 48 -18.44 -0.07 -6.30
CA SER A 48 -17.73 -0.26 -7.58
C SER A 48 -16.48 0.58 -7.73
N GLU A 49 -16.40 1.73 -7.05
CA GLU A 49 -15.32 2.69 -7.15
C GLU A 49 -14.36 2.63 -5.96
N GLY A 50 -14.80 2.05 -4.83
CA GLY A 50 -13.98 1.88 -3.63
C GLY A 50 -12.83 0.90 -3.86
N PHE A 51 -11.67 1.15 -3.25
CA PHE A 51 -10.46 0.37 -3.49
C PHE A 51 -10.66 -1.13 -3.22
N ILE A 52 -11.48 -1.47 -2.23
CA ILE A 52 -11.82 -2.87 -1.90
C ILE A 52 -12.54 -3.54 -3.07
N ALA A 53 -13.53 -2.88 -3.66
CA ALA A 53 -14.26 -3.40 -4.84
C ALA A 53 -13.33 -3.51 -6.06
N LEU A 54 -12.43 -2.55 -6.21
CA LEU A 54 -11.45 -2.50 -7.29
C LEU A 54 -10.38 -3.59 -7.19
N LEU A 55 -10.24 -4.31 -6.08
CA LEU A 55 -9.35 -5.48 -6.01
C LEU A 55 -9.76 -6.56 -7.02
N GLY A 56 -11.06 -6.69 -7.31
CA GLY A 56 -11.57 -7.52 -8.39
C GLY A 56 -12.20 -8.83 -7.94
N LYS A 57 -12.67 -9.63 -8.91
CA LYS A 57 -13.51 -10.83 -8.69
C LYS A 57 -12.79 -12.00 -8.00
N GLY A 58 -11.46 -11.97 -7.89
CA GLY A 58 -10.68 -12.98 -7.18
C GLY A 58 -10.78 -12.89 -5.65
N TYR A 59 -11.53 -11.90 -5.13
CA TYR A 59 -11.65 -11.63 -3.70
C TYR A 59 -13.12 -11.62 -3.26
N SER A 60 -13.37 -12.19 -2.08
CA SER A 60 -14.63 -12.09 -1.35
C SER A 60 -14.40 -11.23 -0.10
N VAL A 61 -15.09 -10.11 0.03
CA VAL A 61 -14.80 -9.12 1.07
C VAL A 61 -15.91 -9.06 2.12
N ASN A 62 -15.52 -9.20 3.39
CA ASN A 62 -16.31 -8.82 4.55
C ASN A 62 -15.80 -7.46 5.04
N ASN A 63 -16.54 -6.38 4.78
CA ASN A 63 -16.14 -5.03 5.14
C ASN A 63 -16.72 -4.65 6.52
N LYS A 64 -15.85 -4.44 7.51
CA LYS A 64 -16.16 -4.04 8.89
C LYS A 64 -15.65 -2.63 9.21
N ALA A 65 -15.22 -1.88 8.21
CA ALA A 65 -14.78 -0.50 8.39
C ALA A 65 -15.91 0.43 8.85
N VAL A 66 -15.55 1.46 9.59
CA VAL A 66 -16.49 2.46 10.11
C VAL A 66 -15.93 3.86 9.87
N ASN A 67 -16.74 4.75 9.30
CA ASN A 67 -16.33 6.14 9.08
C ASN A 67 -15.84 6.79 10.38
N GLY A 68 -14.72 7.51 10.31
CA GLY A 68 -14.13 8.16 11.47
C GLY A 68 -13.41 7.21 12.45
N ASN A 69 -13.27 5.93 12.12
CA ASN A 69 -12.65 4.96 13.00
C ASN A 69 -11.17 5.27 13.27
N THR A 70 -10.70 4.87 14.45
CA THR A 70 -9.33 5.01 14.93
C THR A 70 -8.76 3.64 15.28
N ALA A 71 -7.46 3.56 15.56
CA ALA A 71 -6.85 2.32 16.07
C ALA A 71 -7.59 1.82 17.33
N THR A 72 -7.90 2.73 18.27
CA THR A 72 -8.69 2.43 19.48
C THR A 72 -10.10 1.96 19.12
N GLY A 73 -10.70 2.49 18.05
CA GLY A 73 -12.01 2.06 17.55
C GLY A 73 -11.99 0.61 17.06
N ILE A 74 -10.98 0.18 16.31
CA ILE A 74 -10.82 -1.23 15.93
C ILE A 74 -10.61 -2.11 17.15
N ALA A 75 -9.75 -1.72 18.10
CA ALA A 75 -9.56 -2.46 19.35
C ALA A 75 -10.88 -2.63 20.12
N LYS A 76 -11.73 -1.59 20.15
CA LYS A 76 -13.08 -1.66 20.72
C LYS A 76 -13.99 -2.62 19.95
N GLN A 77 -13.97 -2.58 18.60
CA GLN A 77 -14.77 -3.50 17.78
C GLN A 77 -14.42 -4.97 18.06
N LEU A 78 -13.12 -5.28 18.20
CA LEU A 78 -12.64 -6.62 18.60
C LEU A 78 -13.14 -7.00 20.00
N LYS A 79 -13.00 -6.11 20.97
CA LYS A 79 -13.40 -6.35 22.37
C LYS A 79 -14.91 -6.54 22.53
N THR A 80 -15.73 -5.82 21.77
CA THR A 80 -17.19 -5.87 21.86
C THR A 80 -17.81 -6.96 21.01
N GLY A 81 -17.04 -7.66 20.18
CA GLY A 81 -17.53 -8.67 19.24
C GLY A 81 -18.22 -8.07 17.99
N ALA A 82 -18.06 -6.78 17.72
CA ALA A 82 -18.48 -6.19 16.45
C ALA A 82 -17.67 -6.74 15.26
N ILE A 83 -16.42 -7.14 15.54
CA ILE A 83 -15.60 -8.02 14.71
C ILE A 83 -15.49 -9.32 15.48
N THR A 84 -16.06 -10.40 14.95
CA THR A 84 -16.14 -11.69 15.65
C THR A 84 -14.92 -12.56 15.41
N PRO A 85 -14.55 -13.46 16.33
CA PRO A 85 -13.48 -14.43 16.08
C PRO A 85 -13.73 -15.31 14.85
N GLN A 86 -14.99 -15.63 14.54
CA GLN A 86 -15.36 -16.40 13.35
C GLN A 86 -15.03 -15.67 12.05
N GLU A 87 -15.29 -14.36 11.98
CA GLU A 87 -14.95 -13.54 10.82
C GLU A 87 -13.44 -13.45 10.64
N ILE A 88 -12.68 -13.33 11.73
CA ILE A 88 -11.22 -13.29 11.71
C ILE A 88 -10.66 -14.64 11.24
N THR A 89 -11.16 -15.75 11.80
CA THR A 89 -10.71 -17.11 11.42
C THR A 89 -11.02 -17.45 9.97
N ALA A 90 -12.14 -16.93 9.43
CA ALA A 90 -12.56 -17.18 8.06
C ALA A 90 -11.75 -16.38 7.02
N ALA A 91 -10.95 -15.40 7.42
CA ALA A 91 -10.22 -14.51 6.52
C ALA A 91 -8.87 -15.11 6.12
N ASP A 92 -8.57 -15.13 4.82
CA ASP A 92 -7.23 -15.40 4.29
C ASP A 92 -6.33 -14.16 4.42
N VAL A 93 -6.96 -12.98 4.30
CA VAL A 93 -6.31 -11.67 4.37
C VAL A 93 -7.11 -10.73 5.26
N ILE A 94 -6.42 -9.92 6.04
CA ILE A 94 -7.01 -8.83 6.82
C ILE A 94 -6.36 -7.53 6.38
N THR A 95 -7.14 -6.59 5.84
CA THR A 95 -6.66 -5.27 5.43
C THR A 95 -7.04 -4.22 6.47
N ILE A 96 -6.14 -3.24 6.71
CA ILE A 96 -6.34 -2.19 7.72
C ILE A 96 -5.96 -0.83 7.12
N THR A 97 -6.93 0.11 7.04
CA THR A 97 -6.69 1.52 6.76
C THR A 97 -7.02 2.30 8.01
N ILE A 98 -6.01 2.77 8.75
CA ILE A 98 -6.21 3.43 10.03
C ILE A 98 -5.04 4.36 10.36
N GLY A 99 -5.27 5.36 11.19
CA GLY A 99 -4.25 6.28 11.68
C GLY A 99 -4.50 7.73 11.28
N GLY A 100 -5.12 7.98 10.13
CA GLY A 100 -5.51 9.33 9.73
C GLY A 100 -6.39 10.00 10.79
N ASN A 101 -7.45 9.33 11.23
CA ASN A 101 -8.36 9.87 12.24
C ASN A 101 -7.72 9.99 13.63
N ASP A 102 -6.74 9.15 13.98
CA ASP A 102 -6.02 9.24 15.25
C ASP A 102 -5.30 10.58 15.37
N LEU A 103 -4.69 11.08 14.28
CA LEU A 103 -4.02 12.38 14.24
C LEU A 103 -4.98 13.54 13.95
N MET A 104 -5.97 13.36 13.07
CA MET A 104 -6.94 14.41 12.73
C MET A 104 -7.78 14.79 13.95
N THR A 105 -8.16 13.85 14.80
CA THR A 105 -8.87 14.12 16.05
C THR A 105 -8.08 15.10 16.94
N LEU A 106 -6.77 14.89 17.06
CA LEU A 106 -5.90 15.80 17.80
C LEU A 106 -5.82 17.18 17.12
N LEU A 107 -5.64 17.22 15.80
CA LEU A 107 -5.56 18.47 15.05
C LEU A 107 -6.83 19.29 15.21
N TYR A 108 -8.01 18.68 15.04
CA TYR A 108 -9.29 19.38 15.22
C TYR A 108 -9.50 19.88 16.65
N ALA A 109 -9.13 19.10 17.67
CA ALA A 109 -9.21 19.53 19.08
C ALA A 109 -8.31 20.74 19.34
N LYS A 110 -7.08 20.75 18.81
CA LYS A 110 -6.15 21.87 18.94
C LYS A 110 -6.61 23.09 18.13
N ALA A 111 -7.15 22.88 16.93
CA ALA A 111 -7.71 23.95 16.10
C ALA A 111 -8.90 24.65 16.81
N ALA A 112 -9.81 23.88 17.38
CA ALA A 112 -10.94 24.40 18.14
C ALA A 112 -10.45 25.23 19.35
N THR A 113 -9.49 24.73 20.11
CA THR A 113 -8.90 25.44 21.25
C THR A 113 -8.20 26.73 20.81
N TYR A 114 -7.37 26.67 19.77
CA TYR A 114 -6.66 27.82 19.22
C TYR A 114 -7.63 28.90 18.76
N ASN A 115 -8.62 28.54 17.94
CA ASN A 115 -9.60 29.48 17.41
C ASN A 115 -10.47 30.13 18.50
N THR A 116 -10.86 29.36 19.51
CA THR A 116 -11.60 29.88 20.66
C THR A 116 -10.76 30.88 21.47
N THR A 117 -9.50 30.54 21.73
CA THR A 117 -8.57 31.40 22.48
C THR A 117 -8.28 32.72 21.75
N ASN A 118 -8.12 32.64 20.42
CA ASN A 118 -7.84 33.82 19.60
C ASN A 118 -9.12 34.53 19.08
N LYS A 119 -10.30 34.11 19.52
CA LYS A 119 -11.60 34.68 19.15
C LYS A 119 -11.84 34.71 17.64
N ASN A 120 -11.32 33.70 16.93
CA ASN A 120 -11.61 33.56 15.50
C ASN A 120 -13.10 33.23 15.29
N PRO A 121 -13.83 34.01 14.48
CA PRO A 121 -15.25 33.78 14.27
C PRO A 121 -15.52 32.50 13.47
N GLU A 122 -14.56 32.06 12.67
CA GLU A 122 -14.63 30.84 11.85
C GLU A 122 -13.70 29.78 12.43
N LEU A 123 -14.29 28.68 12.92
CA LEU A 123 -13.56 27.53 13.47
C LEU A 123 -13.04 26.62 12.33
N THR A 124 -12.28 27.18 11.40
CA THR A 124 -11.78 26.43 10.24
C THR A 124 -10.33 25.98 10.48
N LEU A 125 -9.98 24.84 9.90
CA LEU A 125 -8.59 24.35 9.89
C LEU A 125 -7.67 25.35 9.18
N LEU A 126 -8.16 26.01 8.12
CA LEU A 126 -7.39 26.99 7.36
C LEU A 126 -6.93 28.16 8.23
N ALA A 127 -7.81 28.67 9.12
CA ALA A 127 -7.49 29.81 9.98
C ALA A 127 -6.38 29.53 10.98
N CYS A 128 -6.26 28.28 11.47
CA CYS A 128 -5.25 27.89 12.44
C CYS A 128 -4.02 27.20 11.82
N ALA A 129 -4.06 26.83 10.54
CA ALA A 129 -2.96 26.12 9.88
C ALA A 129 -1.60 26.85 9.97
N PRO A 130 -1.49 28.20 9.81
CA PRO A 130 -0.23 28.90 9.98
C PRO A 130 0.35 28.78 11.38
N ALA A 131 -0.50 28.69 12.41
CA ALA A 131 -0.04 28.54 13.79
C ALA A 131 0.30 27.08 14.14
N LEU A 132 -0.60 26.15 13.80
CA LEU A 132 -0.49 24.76 14.27
C LEU A 132 0.35 23.88 13.34
N LEU A 133 0.49 24.24 12.07
CA LEU A 133 1.10 23.41 11.02
C LEU A 133 2.37 24.03 10.40
N ASP A 134 2.71 25.30 10.67
CA ASP A 134 4.00 25.88 10.30
C ASP A 134 5.07 25.44 11.31
N LYS A 135 6.12 24.78 10.83
CA LYS A 135 7.26 24.33 11.66
C LYS A 135 7.99 25.46 12.38
N ASN A 136 7.85 26.70 11.93
CA ASN A 136 8.46 27.87 12.53
C ASN A 136 7.55 28.50 13.61
N SER A 137 6.34 28.05 13.77
CA SER A 137 5.42 28.52 14.79
C SER A 137 5.78 27.95 16.16
N PRO A 138 5.67 28.75 17.24
CA PRO A 138 5.82 28.24 18.60
C PRO A 138 4.73 27.22 18.98
N ASP A 139 3.57 27.28 18.33
CA ASP A 139 2.43 26.40 18.55
C ASP A 139 2.43 25.18 17.61
N TYR A 140 3.56 24.91 16.95
CA TYR A 140 3.66 23.81 15.99
C TYR A 140 3.31 22.46 16.62
N LEU A 141 2.14 21.96 16.23
CA LEU A 141 1.51 20.78 16.82
C LEU A 141 2.41 19.53 16.78
N ILE A 142 3.14 19.32 15.68
CA ILE A 142 3.88 18.07 15.43
C ILE A 142 5.10 17.90 16.34
N ASN A 143 5.54 18.97 17.00
CA ASN A 143 6.58 18.94 18.03
C ASN A 143 5.99 18.92 19.46
N SER A 144 4.66 18.94 19.59
CA SER A 144 4.02 18.97 20.91
C SER A 144 4.09 17.61 21.62
N PRO A 145 4.07 17.61 22.95
CA PRO A 145 3.95 16.37 23.73
C PRO A 145 2.68 15.60 23.41
N GLU A 146 1.59 16.30 23.11
CA GLU A 146 0.30 15.68 22.77
C GLU A 146 0.37 14.92 21.44
N PHE A 147 1.05 15.46 20.44
CA PHE A 147 1.27 14.75 19.18
C PHE A 147 2.11 13.48 19.39
N THR A 148 3.17 13.58 20.17
CA THR A 148 4.02 12.43 20.52
C THR A 148 3.22 11.37 21.28
N THR A 149 2.36 11.78 22.21
CA THR A 149 1.47 10.88 22.96
C THR A 149 0.46 10.21 22.05
N ALA A 150 -0.19 10.95 21.15
CA ALA A 150 -1.17 10.40 20.21
C ALA A 150 -0.51 9.37 19.26
N LEU A 151 0.68 9.68 18.75
CA LEU A 151 1.43 8.77 17.90
C LEU A 151 1.86 7.49 18.63
N SER A 152 2.31 7.61 19.88
CA SER A 152 2.68 6.47 20.72
C SER A 152 1.48 5.60 21.04
N LEU A 153 0.32 6.20 21.36
CA LEU A 153 -0.94 5.48 21.59
C LEU A 153 -1.39 4.74 20.34
N TYR A 154 -1.34 5.41 19.19
CA TYR A 154 -1.64 4.77 17.90
C TYR A 154 -0.77 3.53 17.68
N GLN A 155 0.56 3.67 17.81
CA GLN A 155 1.51 2.57 17.58
C GLN A 155 1.26 1.39 18.54
N GLN A 156 1.08 1.68 19.84
CA GLN A 156 0.76 0.65 20.81
C GLN A 156 -0.55 -0.06 20.47
N THR A 157 -1.60 0.71 20.18
CA THR A 157 -2.92 0.14 19.88
C THR A 157 -2.91 -0.67 18.58
N LEU A 158 -2.21 -0.21 17.53
CA LEU A 158 -2.06 -0.99 16.30
C LEU A 158 -1.37 -2.33 16.56
N THR A 159 -0.32 -2.32 17.39
CA THR A 159 0.38 -3.54 17.80
C THR A 159 -0.56 -4.49 18.57
N GLU A 160 -1.37 -3.99 19.50
CA GLU A 160 -2.35 -4.78 20.24
C GLU A 160 -3.44 -5.36 19.32
N VAL A 161 -3.93 -4.57 18.35
CA VAL A 161 -4.90 -5.01 17.34
C VAL A 161 -4.32 -6.14 16.50
N THR A 162 -3.14 -5.95 15.93
CA THR A 162 -2.52 -6.95 15.05
C THR A 162 -2.13 -8.22 15.81
N ALA A 163 -1.68 -8.10 17.06
CA ALA A 163 -1.41 -9.25 17.93
C ALA A 163 -2.70 -10.04 18.24
N THR A 164 -3.81 -9.35 18.52
CA THR A 164 -5.11 -9.99 18.73
C THR A 164 -5.60 -10.73 17.48
N LEU A 165 -5.50 -10.10 16.32
CA LEU A 165 -5.85 -10.73 15.04
C LEU A 165 -4.99 -11.97 14.78
N ARG A 166 -3.69 -11.88 15.01
CA ARG A 166 -2.72 -12.97 14.83
C ARG A 166 -2.95 -14.12 15.81
N GLN A 167 -3.35 -13.82 17.06
CA GLN A 167 -3.68 -14.85 18.04
C GLN A 167 -4.91 -15.66 17.62
N ILE A 168 -5.91 -15.03 16.99
CA ILE A 168 -7.13 -15.69 16.55
C ILE A 168 -6.90 -16.41 15.22
N ASN A 169 -6.16 -15.80 14.28
CA ASN A 169 -5.84 -16.38 12.98
C ASN A 169 -4.34 -16.18 12.67
N PRO A 170 -3.50 -17.15 13.03
CA PRO A 170 -2.05 -17.09 12.80
C PRO A 170 -1.68 -17.12 11.31
N ASP A 171 -2.54 -17.64 10.46
CA ASP A 171 -2.26 -17.87 9.04
C ASP A 171 -2.71 -16.70 8.15
N ALA A 172 -3.63 -15.85 8.62
CA ALA A 172 -4.11 -14.72 7.83
C ALA A 172 -2.98 -13.74 7.51
N LYS A 173 -2.94 -13.27 6.25
CA LYS A 173 -2.10 -12.13 5.91
C LYS A 173 -2.70 -10.84 6.43
N ILE A 174 -2.00 -10.14 7.32
CA ILE A 174 -2.39 -8.82 7.78
C ILE A 174 -1.66 -7.77 6.93
N ILE A 175 -2.40 -6.81 6.36
CA ILE A 175 -1.85 -5.72 5.54
C ILE A 175 -2.33 -4.39 6.12
N VAL A 176 -1.40 -3.54 6.52
CA VAL A 176 -1.67 -2.19 7.01
C VAL A 176 -1.26 -1.17 5.95
N ALA A 177 -2.13 -0.23 5.63
CA ALA A 177 -1.83 0.83 4.67
C ALA A 177 -1.01 1.95 5.32
N THR A 178 0.01 2.47 4.61
CA THR A 178 0.56 3.78 4.92
C THR A 178 -0.46 4.88 4.57
N GLN A 179 -0.34 6.02 5.24
CA GLN A 179 -1.21 7.17 4.98
C GLN A 179 -0.60 8.09 3.91
N TYR A 180 -1.43 8.75 3.13
CA TYR A 180 -1.05 9.73 2.11
C TYR A 180 -1.29 11.16 2.60
N ASN A 181 -0.69 12.14 1.94
CA ASN A 181 -1.01 13.55 2.15
C ASN A 181 -2.15 13.94 1.18
N PRO A 182 -3.34 14.27 1.67
CA PRO A 182 -4.46 14.65 0.79
C PRO A 182 -4.33 16.06 0.21
N TYR A 183 -3.42 16.88 0.74
CA TYR A 183 -3.25 18.30 0.40
C TYR A 183 -2.01 18.55 -0.46
N MET A 184 -1.69 17.62 -1.36
CA MET A 184 -0.52 17.75 -2.25
C MET A 184 -0.59 19.03 -3.10
N GLU A 185 -1.77 19.44 -3.52
CA GLU A 185 -2.01 20.64 -4.33
C GLU A 185 -1.85 21.96 -3.56
N CYS A 186 -1.87 21.92 -2.24
CA CYS A 186 -1.73 23.12 -1.40
C CYS A 186 -0.31 23.67 -1.39
N ASN A 187 0.69 22.94 -1.89
CA ASN A 187 2.08 23.36 -1.87
C ASN A 187 2.35 24.53 -2.82
N GLY A 188 2.78 25.66 -2.26
CA GLY A 188 3.06 26.90 -3.02
C GLY A 188 1.82 27.70 -3.41
N VAL A 189 0.62 27.29 -2.99
CA VAL A 189 -0.63 27.97 -3.27
C VAL A 189 -0.94 29.01 -2.21
N THR A 190 -1.47 30.16 -2.63
CA THR A 190 -2.00 31.21 -1.76
C THR A 190 -3.47 31.43 -2.12
N LEU A 191 -4.35 31.31 -1.14
CA LEU A 191 -5.80 31.47 -1.29
C LEU A 191 -6.27 32.64 -0.42
N GLN A 192 -6.94 33.61 -1.01
CA GLN A 192 -7.43 34.81 -0.29
C GLN A 192 -6.35 35.50 0.59
N GLY A 193 -5.09 35.50 0.15
CA GLY A 193 -3.97 36.06 0.90
C GLY A 193 -3.37 35.14 1.97
N VAL A 194 -3.92 33.94 2.17
CA VAL A 194 -3.41 32.93 3.11
C VAL A 194 -2.59 31.88 2.34
N SER A 195 -1.35 31.66 2.74
CA SER A 195 -0.53 30.57 2.19
C SER A 195 -1.03 29.21 2.68
N LEU A 196 -1.24 28.28 1.77
CA LEU A 196 -1.61 26.89 2.07
C LEU A 196 -0.39 25.99 2.27
N THR A 197 0.82 26.49 2.03
CA THR A 197 2.05 25.73 2.23
C THR A 197 2.21 25.16 3.66
N PRO A 198 1.85 25.88 4.75
CA PRO A 198 1.88 25.30 6.10
C PRO A 198 0.94 24.08 6.25
N LEU A 199 -0.25 24.11 5.64
CA LEU A 199 -1.17 22.98 5.65
C LEU A 199 -0.54 21.76 4.97
N TYR A 200 -0.04 21.93 3.74
CA TYR A 200 0.69 20.88 3.04
C TYR A 200 1.85 20.33 3.86
N ALA A 201 2.75 21.20 4.32
CA ALA A 201 3.99 20.80 4.99
C ALA A 201 3.73 20.15 6.37
N GLY A 202 2.78 20.69 7.13
CA GLY A 202 2.39 20.13 8.41
C GLY A 202 1.74 18.76 8.29
N VAL A 203 0.82 18.60 7.35
CA VAL A 203 0.20 17.28 7.09
C VAL A 203 1.23 16.30 6.56
N GLU A 204 2.12 16.72 5.66
CA GLU A 204 3.22 15.86 5.16
C GLU A 204 4.13 15.37 6.30
N ASN A 205 4.51 16.26 7.22
CA ASN A 205 5.30 15.87 8.38
C ASN A 205 4.55 14.93 9.34
N SER A 206 3.26 15.16 9.54
CA SER A 206 2.41 14.28 10.37
C SER A 206 2.31 12.88 9.76
N VAL A 207 2.01 12.80 8.47
CA VAL A 207 1.93 11.56 7.69
C VAL A 207 3.28 10.83 7.70
N ASN A 208 4.40 11.53 7.57
CA ASN A 208 5.74 10.93 7.63
C ASN A 208 6.00 10.27 9.00
N LYS A 209 5.65 10.95 10.10
CA LYS A 209 5.81 10.38 11.46
C LYS A 209 4.88 9.18 11.67
N LEU A 210 3.63 9.27 11.22
CA LEU A 210 2.66 8.17 11.31
C LEU A 210 3.13 6.95 10.50
N ASN A 211 3.58 7.17 9.27
CA ASN A 211 4.07 6.09 8.42
C ASN A 211 5.36 5.47 8.97
N ALA A 212 6.24 6.26 9.59
CA ALA A 212 7.40 5.72 10.29
C ALA A 212 6.98 4.79 11.45
N ALA A 213 5.92 5.13 12.20
CA ALA A 213 5.38 4.27 13.25
C ALA A 213 4.75 2.97 12.68
N ILE A 214 4.03 3.07 11.54
CA ILE A 214 3.50 1.90 10.83
C ILE A 214 4.65 0.99 10.39
N LEU A 215 5.67 1.53 9.74
CA LEU A 215 6.82 0.76 9.25
C LEU A 215 7.62 0.12 10.38
N ALA A 216 7.84 0.84 11.48
CA ALA A 216 8.54 0.31 12.65
C ALA A 216 7.78 -0.85 13.34
N GLY A 217 6.45 -0.88 13.20
CA GLY A 217 5.61 -1.93 13.78
C GLY A 217 5.52 -3.22 12.97
N THR A 218 6.09 -3.29 11.77
CA THR A 218 5.94 -4.47 10.88
C THR A 218 6.44 -5.77 11.49
N GLU A 219 7.59 -5.74 12.13
CA GLU A 219 8.18 -6.93 12.75
C GLU A 219 7.41 -7.34 14.02
N THR A 220 7.15 -6.39 14.92
CA THR A 220 6.48 -6.64 16.19
C THR A 220 5.00 -6.96 16.03
N GLY A 221 4.33 -6.31 15.07
CA GLY A 221 2.92 -6.52 14.75
C GLY A 221 2.67 -7.67 13.77
N GLY A 222 3.71 -8.21 13.13
CA GLY A 222 3.60 -9.33 12.20
C GLY A 222 2.73 -9.03 10.99
N TYR A 223 2.80 -7.82 10.44
CA TYR A 223 2.00 -7.39 9.29
C TYR A 223 2.86 -6.89 8.12
N HIS A 224 2.27 -6.91 6.94
CA HIS A 224 2.81 -6.33 5.71
C HIS A 224 2.28 -4.92 5.50
N VAL A 225 2.91 -4.16 4.63
CA VAL A 225 2.53 -2.78 4.36
C VAL A 225 2.05 -2.61 2.92
N ALA A 226 0.88 -1.99 2.73
CA ALA A 226 0.49 -1.40 1.46
C ALA A 226 1.02 0.03 1.42
N ASP A 227 2.04 0.30 0.60
CA ASP A 227 2.69 1.61 0.52
C ASP A 227 1.87 2.59 -0.32
N VAL A 228 0.77 3.04 0.27
CA VAL A 228 -0.15 4.02 -0.32
C VAL A 228 0.53 5.37 -0.48
N LYS A 229 1.39 5.78 0.46
CA LYS A 229 2.08 7.07 0.37
C LYS A 229 2.89 7.22 -0.89
N THR A 230 3.76 6.24 -1.17
CA THR A 230 4.61 6.28 -2.37
C THR A 230 3.77 6.18 -3.64
N ALA A 231 2.71 5.36 -3.64
CA ALA A 231 1.81 5.23 -4.77
C ALA A 231 1.09 6.56 -5.08
N PHE A 232 0.56 7.25 -4.06
CA PHE A 232 -0.08 8.56 -4.21
C PHE A 232 0.90 9.62 -4.72
N ALA A 233 2.10 9.71 -4.15
CA ALA A 233 3.12 10.66 -4.61
C ALA A 233 3.49 10.45 -6.08
N ALA A 234 3.61 9.21 -6.52
CA ALA A 234 3.90 8.87 -7.91
C ALA A 234 2.74 9.27 -8.85
N ALA A 235 1.50 8.94 -8.49
CA ALA A 235 0.32 9.25 -9.29
C ALA A 235 0.05 10.77 -9.35
N TYR A 236 0.21 11.49 -8.24
CA TYR A 236 0.14 12.95 -8.20
C TYR A 236 1.19 13.59 -9.11
N SER A 237 2.43 13.13 -9.06
CA SER A 237 3.50 13.62 -9.95
C SER A 237 3.20 13.37 -11.43
N ALA A 238 2.34 12.41 -11.75
CA ALA A 238 1.83 12.14 -13.10
C ALA A 238 0.59 12.98 -13.46
N GLY A 239 0.13 13.88 -12.57
CA GLY A 239 -0.99 14.80 -12.80
C GLY A 239 -2.38 14.23 -12.47
N SER A 240 -2.45 13.19 -11.64
CA SER A 240 -3.73 12.62 -11.18
C SER A 240 -4.32 13.46 -10.06
N ASP A 241 -5.62 13.73 -10.13
CA ASP A 241 -6.42 14.28 -9.03
C ASP A 241 -6.82 13.14 -8.08
N LEU A 242 -6.28 13.14 -6.86
CA LEU A 242 -6.34 11.99 -5.95
C LEU A 242 -7.17 12.24 -4.70
N SER A 243 -7.47 13.48 -4.35
CA SER A 243 -8.26 13.81 -3.16
C SER A 243 -9.45 14.71 -3.51
N ASN A 244 -10.49 14.67 -2.69
CA ASN A 244 -11.68 15.51 -2.85
C ASN A 244 -11.45 16.96 -2.35
N ALA A 245 -10.24 17.33 -1.95
CA ALA A 245 -9.92 18.69 -1.56
C ALA A 245 -10.17 19.65 -2.73
N ASN A 246 -11.03 20.63 -2.52
CA ASN A 246 -11.38 21.64 -3.52
C ASN A 246 -10.77 22.98 -3.12
N LEU A 247 -9.82 23.46 -3.90
CA LEU A 247 -9.15 24.75 -3.68
C LEU A 247 -9.83 25.92 -4.40
N ASP A 248 -11.02 25.73 -5.00
CA ASP A 248 -11.78 26.84 -5.55
C ASP A 248 -12.18 27.83 -4.44
N THR A 249 -11.84 29.09 -4.64
CA THR A 249 -12.10 30.16 -3.67
C THR A 249 -13.57 30.34 -3.30
N ALA A 250 -14.49 29.93 -4.17
CA ALA A 250 -15.93 30.01 -3.96
C ALA A 250 -16.51 28.82 -3.18
N ALA A 251 -15.80 27.69 -3.18
CA ALA A 251 -16.26 26.42 -2.61
C ALA A 251 -15.11 25.64 -1.96
N LEU A 252 -14.26 26.36 -1.20
CA LEU A 252 -13.11 25.72 -0.51
C LEU A 252 -13.60 24.59 0.37
N ASP A 253 -13.18 23.39 0.03
CA ASP A 253 -13.42 22.18 0.80
C ASP A 253 -12.09 21.47 1.02
N LEU A 254 -11.74 21.25 2.27
CA LEU A 254 -10.53 20.51 2.67
C LEU A 254 -10.84 19.03 2.92
N ASP A 255 -11.77 18.47 2.17
CA ASP A 255 -12.08 17.05 2.23
C ASP A 255 -10.84 16.21 1.86
N PHE A 256 -10.40 15.40 2.81
CA PHE A 256 -9.19 14.58 2.69
C PHE A 256 -9.45 13.19 2.10
N HIS A 257 -10.71 12.87 1.76
CA HIS A 257 -11.04 11.54 1.21
C HIS A 257 -10.56 11.42 -0.25
N PRO A 258 -10.18 10.21 -0.67
CA PRO A 258 -9.72 9.98 -2.04
C PRO A 258 -10.86 10.11 -3.05
N THR A 259 -10.53 10.61 -4.23
CA THR A 259 -11.37 10.49 -5.43
C THR A 259 -11.45 9.04 -5.92
N ALA A 260 -12.27 8.76 -6.93
CA ALA A 260 -12.25 7.46 -7.61
C ALA A 260 -10.86 7.11 -8.19
N ALA A 261 -10.11 8.13 -8.66
CA ALA A 261 -8.71 7.95 -9.07
C ALA A 261 -7.81 7.59 -7.89
N GLY A 262 -7.97 8.27 -6.74
CA GLY A 262 -7.28 7.94 -5.51
C GLY A 262 -7.57 6.51 -5.04
N HIS A 263 -8.81 6.06 -5.12
CA HIS A 263 -9.18 4.67 -4.82
C HIS A 263 -8.58 3.65 -5.79
N THR A 264 -8.37 4.02 -7.04
CA THR A 264 -7.62 3.18 -8.00
C THR A 264 -6.17 3.01 -7.58
N VAL A 265 -5.53 4.08 -7.10
CA VAL A 265 -4.16 4.04 -6.57
C VAL A 265 -4.07 3.21 -5.29
N LEU A 266 -5.04 3.37 -4.37
CA LEU A 266 -5.18 2.51 -3.18
C LEU A 266 -5.26 1.04 -3.57
N ALA A 267 -6.16 0.70 -4.49
CA ALA A 267 -6.33 -0.68 -4.96
C ALA A 267 -5.03 -1.25 -5.53
N GLN A 268 -4.26 -0.45 -6.26
CA GLN A 268 -2.97 -0.88 -6.79
C GLN A 268 -1.94 -1.13 -5.68
N ALA A 269 -1.84 -0.26 -4.67
CA ALA A 269 -0.96 -0.45 -3.53
C ALA A 269 -1.30 -1.73 -2.75
N PHE A 270 -2.61 -1.98 -2.53
CA PHE A 270 -3.06 -3.21 -1.88
C PHE A 270 -2.83 -4.45 -2.75
N ARG A 271 -3.03 -4.39 -4.07
CA ARG A 271 -2.69 -5.53 -4.96
C ARG A 271 -1.21 -5.86 -4.89
N THR A 272 -0.34 -4.86 -4.86
CA THR A 272 1.10 -5.07 -4.68
C THR A 272 1.36 -5.78 -3.35
N ALA A 273 0.82 -5.28 -2.25
CA ALA A 273 0.98 -5.90 -0.94
C ALA A 273 0.32 -7.29 -0.85
N LEU A 274 -0.79 -7.54 -1.53
CA LEU A 274 -1.42 -8.86 -1.64
C LEU A 274 -0.53 -9.85 -2.40
N ALA A 275 0.10 -9.40 -3.47
CA ALA A 275 1.05 -10.18 -4.25
C ALA A 275 2.34 -10.52 -3.46
N ASP A 276 2.73 -9.69 -2.49
CA ASP A 276 3.91 -9.91 -1.64
C ASP A 276 3.79 -11.11 -0.68
N ASN A 277 2.67 -11.83 -0.63
CA ASN A 277 2.59 -13.17 -0.05
C ASN A 277 2.98 -14.28 -1.02
N VAL A 278 3.05 -13.95 -2.22
CA VAL A 278 4.05 -14.55 -3.03
C VAL A 278 5.35 -13.84 -2.54
N THR A 279 6.10 -14.40 -1.57
CA THR A 279 7.50 -14.69 -1.89
C THR A 279 7.39 -15.00 -3.36
N PRO A 280 7.82 -14.17 -4.33
CA PRO A 280 7.73 -14.64 -5.66
C PRO A 280 8.34 -16.02 -5.52
N SER A 281 7.54 -17.06 -5.69
CA SER A 281 8.11 -18.27 -6.18
C SER A 281 8.56 -17.83 -7.55
N ILE A 282 9.58 -16.98 -7.54
CA ILE A 282 10.43 -16.82 -8.68
C ILE A 282 10.94 -18.23 -8.73
N ASP A 283 10.15 -19.05 -9.45
CA ASP A 283 10.50 -20.42 -9.64
C ASP A 283 11.73 -20.41 -10.55
N PHE A 284 12.86 -20.17 -9.95
CA PHE A 284 14.15 -20.30 -10.58
C PHE A 284 14.58 -21.77 -10.68
N SER A 285 13.68 -22.72 -10.32
CA SER A 285 13.98 -24.15 -10.29
C SER A 285 14.27 -24.72 -11.67
N ASN A 286 13.76 -24.10 -12.75
CA ASN A 286 14.05 -24.52 -14.12
C ASN A 286 15.45 -24.13 -14.66
N GLY A 287 16.21 -23.31 -13.88
CA GLY A 287 17.61 -23.00 -14.14
C GLY A 287 17.93 -22.16 -15.38
N ASN A 288 16.92 -21.62 -16.08
CA ASN A 288 17.08 -20.92 -17.37
C ASN A 288 16.69 -19.46 -17.36
N HIS A 289 16.88 -18.77 -16.21
CA HIS A 289 16.55 -17.36 -16.11
C HIS A 289 17.73 -16.45 -16.45
N THR A 290 17.47 -15.50 -17.32
CA THR A 290 18.45 -14.47 -17.63
C THR A 290 18.65 -13.51 -16.46
N ARG A 291 19.78 -12.81 -16.47
CA ARG A 291 20.07 -11.80 -15.43
C ARG A 291 19.04 -10.68 -15.42
N ALA A 292 18.55 -10.28 -16.62
CA ALA A 292 17.48 -9.29 -16.72
C ALA A 292 16.17 -9.78 -16.13
N GLU A 293 15.78 -11.04 -16.37
CA GLU A 293 14.58 -11.64 -15.78
C GLU A 293 14.67 -11.73 -14.26
N VAL A 294 15.80 -12.20 -13.73
CA VAL A 294 16.02 -12.29 -12.28
C VAL A 294 15.88 -10.94 -11.62
N VAL A 295 16.61 -9.93 -12.11
CA VAL A 295 16.59 -8.59 -11.52
C VAL A 295 15.22 -7.92 -11.67
N THR A 296 14.52 -8.15 -12.80
CA THR A 296 13.17 -7.64 -13.02
C THR A 296 12.16 -8.28 -12.08
N ALA A 297 12.29 -9.58 -11.84
CA ALA A 297 11.45 -10.29 -10.89
C ALA A 297 11.66 -9.77 -9.46
N LEU A 298 12.90 -9.57 -9.03
CA LEU A 298 13.24 -8.99 -7.73
C LEU A 298 12.72 -7.56 -7.59
N TRP A 299 12.88 -6.73 -8.62
CA TRP A 299 12.37 -5.36 -8.65
C TRP A 299 10.86 -5.30 -8.52
N ARG A 300 10.14 -6.18 -9.24
CA ARG A 300 8.68 -6.32 -9.12
C ARG A 300 8.28 -6.80 -7.73
N ALA A 301 9.04 -7.74 -7.15
CA ALA A 301 8.79 -8.27 -5.82
C ALA A 301 8.85 -7.19 -4.71
N VAL A 302 9.66 -6.16 -4.88
CA VAL A 302 9.77 -5.03 -3.94
C VAL A 302 8.91 -3.82 -4.36
N GLY A 303 7.89 -4.03 -5.20
CA GLY A 303 6.93 -2.99 -5.57
C GLY A 303 7.37 -2.05 -6.68
N SER A 304 8.36 -2.45 -7.51
CA SER A 304 8.81 -1.69 -8.69
C SER A 304 9.26 -0.24 -8.40
N PRO A 305 10.11 0.03 -7.38
CA PRO A 305 10.47 1.38 -6.98
C PRO A 305 11.19 2.15 -8.09
N VAL A 306 10.72 3.37 -8.35
CA VAL A 306 11.31 4.27 -9.34
C VAL A 306 12.56 4.93 -8.77
N GLN A 307 13.66 4.91 -9.51
CA GLN A 307 14.92 5.55 -9.11
C GLN A 307 15.05 6.92 -9.82
N LYS A 308 14.99 8.00 -9.04
CA LYS A 308 15.19 9.36 -9.56
C LYS A 308 16.70 9.69 -9.59
N ASN A 309 17.15 10.39 -10.65
CA ASN A 309 18.52 10.91 -10.79
C ASN A 309 19.66 9.88 -10.77
N ALA A 310 19.37 8.62 -11.05
CA ALA A 310 20.35 7.57 -11.09
C ALA A 310 20.76 7.25 -12.54
N LYS A 311 21.99 6.78 -12.72
CA LYS A 311 22.51 6.36 -14.03
C LYS A 311 22.94 4.92 -13.97
N ILE A 312 22.67 4.18 -15.05
CA ILE A 312 23.20 2.84 -15.24
C ILE A 312 24.63 2.98 -15.77
N PRO A 313 25.63 2.31 -15.15
CA PRO A 313 27.01 2.32 -15.67
C PRO A 313 27.20 1.40 -16.87
N PHE A 314 26.20 0.58 -17.21
CA PHE A 314 26.30 -0.49 -18.20
C PHE A 314 25.87 -0.03 -19.59
N SER A 315 26.74 -0.23 -20.57
CA SER A 315 26.50 0.13 -21.96
C SER A 315 25.55 -0.84 -22.69
N ASP A 316 25.40 -2.04 -22.16
CA ASP A 316 24.57 -3.12 -22.73
C ASP A 316 23.12 -3.14 -22.14
N VAL A 317 22.71 -2.08 -21.45
CA VAL A 317 21.35 -1.89 -20.94
C VAL A 317 20.70 -0.68 -21.62
N PRO A 318 19.98 -0.88 -22.74
CA PRO A 318 19.32 0.21 -23.45
C PRO A 318 18.26 0.90 -22.61
N ALA A 319 18.18 2.23 -22.68
CA ALA A 319 17.24 3.02 -21.89
C ALA A 319 15.75 2.71 -22.19
N ASN A 320 15.46 2.14 -23.35
CA ASN A 320 14.13 1.72 -23.78
C ASN A 320 13.86 0.22 -23.54
N SER A 321 14.77 -0.50 -22.86
CA SER A 321 14.53 -1.91 -22.53
C SER A 321 13.51 -2.03 -21.40
N GLU A 322 12.69 -3.10 -21.40
CA GLU A 322 11.69 -3.39 -20.36
C GLU A 322 12.31 -3.57 -18.97
N TYR A 323 13.58 -4.00 -18.93
CA TYR A 323 14.32 -4.23 -17.69
C TYR A 323 15.18 -3.02 -17.24
N TYR A 324 15.17 -1.90 -17.97
CA TYR A 324 16.01 -0.73 -17.64
C TYR A 324 15.81 -0.26 -16.19
N ASN A 325 14.57 -0.02 -15.78
CA ASN A 325 14.26 0.46 -14.44
C ASN A 325 14.62 -0.56 -13.34
N ALA A 326 14.47 -1.84 -13.62
CA ALA A 326 14.86 -2.90 -12.72
C ALA A 326 16.38 -2.98 -12.52
N VAL A 327 17.14 -2.88 -13.59
CA VAL A 327 18.61 -2.85 -13.51
C VAL A 327 19.10 -1.59 -12.80
N LEU A 328 18.51 -0.42 -13.11
CA LEU A 328 18.82 0.84 -12.44
C LEU A 328 18.59 0.74 -10.92
N TRP A 329 17.47 0.19 -10.52
CA TRP A 329 17.16 -0.08 -9.11
C TRP A 329 18.16 -1.05 -8.48
N ALA A 330 18.47 -2.15 -9.13
CA ALA A 330 19.36 -3.16 -8.61
C ALA A 330 20.79 -2.66 -8.40
N VAL A 331 21.29 -1.79 -9.29
CA VAL A 331 22.59 -1.13 -9.13
C VAL A 331 22.58 -0.20 -7.93
N ASN A 332 21.58 0.67 -7.83
CA ASN A 332 21.50 1.64 -6.74
C ASN A 332 21.33 1.00 -5.35
N ASN A 333 20.67 -0.15 -5.29
CA ASN A 333 20.51 -0.91 -4.06
C ASN A 333 21.60 -1.96 -3.85
N LYS A 334 22.68 -1.95 -4.66
CA LYS A 334 23.84 -2.85 -4.55
C LYS A 334 23.47 -4.34 -4.67
N ILE A 335 22.37 -4.64 -5.33
CA ILE A 335 21.92 -6.01 -5.61
C ILE A 335 22.79 -6.61 -6.72
N THR A 336 23.15 -5.79 -7.73
CA THR A 336 24.09 -6.17 -8.78
C THR A 336 25.19 -5.12 -8.94
N PHE A 337 26.37 -5.57 -9.39
CA PHE A 337 27.51 -4.75 -9.76
C PHE A 337 27.90 -4.95 -11.24
N GLY A 338 27.02 -5.63 -12.01
CA GLY A 338 27.32 -6.02 -13.38
C GLY A 338 28.13 -7.32 -13.48
N THR A 339 28.50 -7.68 -14.68
CA THR A 339 29.50 -8.72 -15.01
C THR A 339 30.87 -8.10 -15.23
N SER A 340 30.91 -6.78 -15.50
CA SER A 340 32.07 -5.91 -15.48
C SER A 340 31.66 -4.51 -15.01
N GLU A 341 32.60 -3.56 -14.97
CA GLU A 341 32.32 -2.17 -14.64
C GLU A 341 31.36 -1.50 -15.65
N THR A 342 31.30 -1.99 -16.88
CA THR A 342 30.52 -1.38 -17.97
C THR A 342 29.50 -2.30 -18.62
N THR A 343 29.34 -3.54 -18.12
CA THR A 343 28.40 -4.53 -18.66
C THR A 343 27.55 -5.17 -17.57
N PHE A 344 26.28 -5.34 -17.85
CA PHE A 344 25.32 -6.07 -17.02
C PHE A 344 25.12 -7.51 -17.49
N SER A 345 25.25 -7.74 -18.81
CA SER A 345 24.99 -8.99 -19.52
C SER A 345 23.53 -9.47 -19.32
N PRO A 346 22.52 -8.68 -19.77
CA PRO A 346 21.12 -8.93 -19.49
C PRO A 346 20.63 -10.32 -19.91
N ASP A 347 21.10 -10.81 -21.05
CA ASP A 347 20.66 -12.09 -21.65
C ASP A 347 21.44 -13.31 -21.16
N SER A 348 22.45 -13.11 -20.29
CA SER A 348 23.20 -14.22 -19.71
C SER A 348 22.36 -14.98 -18.69
N ILE A 349 22.36 -16.28 -18.77
CA ILE A 349 21.67 -17.15 -17.78
C ILE A 349 22.37 -17.03 -16.42
N CYS A 350 21.60 -16.81 -15.38
CA CYS A 350 22.07 -16.87 -14.00
C CYS A 350 22.27 -18.31 -13.54
N THR A 351 23.39 -18.57 -12.89
CA THR A 351 23.53 -19.81 -12.10
C THR A 351 22.69 -19.73 -10.82
N SER A 352 22.38 -20.87 -10.23
CA SER A 352 21.67 -20.93 -8.94
C SER A 352 22.37 -20.09 -7.86
N ASP A 353 23.69 -20.14 -7.80
CA ASP A 353 24.49 -19.35 -6.84
C ASP A 353 24.35 -17.85 -7.08
N GLN A 354 24.34 -17.40 -8.34
CA GLN A 354 24.14 -15.99 -8.69
C GLN A 354 22.74 -15.52 -8.32
N ILE A 355 21.72 -16.34 -8.55
CA ILE A 355 20.34 -16.06 -8.12
C ILE A 355 20.30 -15.93 -6.58
N GLN A 356 20.92 -16.87 -5.86
CA GLN A 356 20.96 -16.82 -4.40
C GLN A 356 21.69 -15.57 -3.87
N ILE A 357 22.75 -15.13 -4.54
CA ILE A 357 23.45 -13.88 -4.21
C ILE A 357 22.52 -12.67 -4.40
N PHE A 358 21.75 -12.62 -5.49
CA PHE A 358 20.79 -11.52 -5.72
C PHE A 358 19.68 -11.53 -4.69
N LEU A 359 19.12 -12.69 -4.35
CA LEU A 359 18.12 -12.87 -3.30
C LEU A 359 18.65 -12.40 -1.95
N ASN A 360 19.84 -12.85 -1.56
CA ASN A 360 20.45 -12.46 -0.28
C ASN A 360 20.74 -10.96 -0.19
N ARG A 361 21.15 -10.33 -1.30
CA ARG A 361 21.37 -8.88 -1.34
C ARG A 361 20.07 -8.09 -1.35
N CYS A 362 18.99 -8.67 -1.89
CA CYS A 362 17.68 -8.03 -1.96
C CYS A 362 16.91 -8.16 -0.64
N PHE A 363 16.92 -9.34 -0.03
CA PHE A 363 16.07 -9.70 1.13
C PHE A 363 16.84 -10.12 2.36
N GLY A 364 18.13 -10.48 2.23
CA GLY A 364 18.99 -10.80 3.37
C GLY A 364 19.29 -9.53 4.14
N GLY A 365 18.74 -9.42 5.36
CA GLY A 365 18.91 -8.27 6.22
C GLY A 365 20.39 -7.94 6.45
N LYS A 366 20.67 -6.61 6.49
CA LYS A 366 21.93 -6.05 6.98
C LYS A 366 22.00 -6.20 8.48
#